data_4da47821ad08980264428d3ee8100fc8
#
_entry.id   4da47821ad08980264428d3ee8100fc8
#
_cell.length_a   1.000
_cell.length_b   1.000
_cell.length_c   1.000
_cell.angle_alpha   90.00
_cell.angle_beta   90.00
_cell.angle_gamma   90.00
#
_symmetry.space_group_name_H-M   'P 1'
#
loop_
_entity.id
_entity.type
_entity.pdbx_description
1 polymer ?
#
loop_
_entity_poly.entity_id
_entity_poly.type
_entity_poly.pdbx_seq_one_letter_code
_entity_poly.pdbx_strand_id
1 'polypeptide(L)' 'MKRHTLEERIQDETALTVREFTSQLGIKPAVLQRYHNSNRVMLNIILAGYRVKVRGEVIYPN' A
#
# COMPACT_ATOMS: atom_id res chain seq x y z
N MET A 1 5.55 6.73 -21.97
CA MET A 1 5.75 6.14 -20.64
C MET A 1 4.43 5.98 -19.93
N LYS A 2 4.14 4.79 -19.47
CA LYS A 2 2.87 4.52 -18.82
C LYS A 2 2.93 4.89 -17.35
N ARG A 3 1.83 5.49 -16.87
CA ARG A 3 1.66 5.71 -15.46
C ARG A 3 0.92 4.52 -14.88
N HIS A 4 1.40 4.04 -13.76
CA HIS A 4 0.68 2.99 -13.06
C HIS A 4 -0.53 3.59 -12.35
N THR A 5 -1.64 2.88 -12.45
CA THR A 5 -2.79 3.25 -11.63
C THR A 5 -2.51 2.85 -10.20
N LEU A 6 -3.32 3.37 -9.27
CA LEU A 6 -3.18 2.99 -7.88
C LEU A 6 -3.33 1.47 -7.72
N GLU A 7 -4.31 0.89 -8.40
CA GLU A 7 -4.55 -0.54 -8.31
C GLU A 7 -3.35 -1.36 -8.77
N GLU A 8 -2.76 -0.95 -9.89
CA GLU A 8 -1.58 -1.65 -10.41
C GLU A 8 -0.42 -1.56 -9.43
N ARG A 9 -0.22 -0.40 -8.85
CA ARG A 9 0.87 -0.19 -7.93
C ARG A 9 0.71 -1.02 -6.66
N ILE A 10 -0.50 -1.02 -6.09
CA ILE A 10 -0.77 -1.80 -4.89
C ILE A 10 -0.59 -3.28 -5.17
N GLN A 11 -1.10 -3.75 -6.30
CA GLN A 11 -0.98 -5.15 -6.65
C GLN A 11 0.47 -5.57 -6.87
N ASP A 12 1.25 -4.73 -7.53
CA ASP A 12 2.67 -5.02 -7.77
C ASP A 12 3.46 -5.11 -6.47
N GLU A 13 3.17 -4.23 -5.53
CA GLU A 13 3.98 -4.14 -4.33
C GLU A 13 3.47 -5.00 -3.17
N THR A 14 2.19 -5.33 -3.15
CA THR A 14 1.62 -6.06 -2.03
C THR A 14 0.89 -7.35 -2.43
N ALA A 15 0.64 -7.54 -3.72
CA ALA A 15 -0.17 -8.65 -4.24
C ALA A 15 -1.61 -8.60 -3.75
N LEU A 16 -2.06 -7.45 -3.28
CA LEU A 16 -3.42 -7.25 -2.79
C LEU A 16 -4.17 -6.29 -3.70
N THR A 17 -5.49 -6.35 -3.64
CA THR A 17 -6.30 -5.31 -4.26
C THR A 17 -6.27 -4.06 -3.38
N VAL A 18 -6.68 -2.93 -3.95
CA VAL A 18 -6.75 -1.69 -3.16
C VAL A 18 -7.68 -1.88 -1.97
N ARG A 19 -8.80 -2.55 -2.18
CA ARG A 19 -9.77 -2.78 -1.10
C ARG A 19 -9.16 -3.61 0.03
N GLU A 20 -8.46 -4.68 -0.32
CA GLU A 20 -7.83 -5.52 0.69
C GLU A 20 -6.74 -4.77 1.43
N PHE A 21 -5.93 -4.03 0.70
CA PHE A 21 -4.83 -3.27 1.29
C PHE A 21 -5.35 -2.21 2.27
N THR A 22 -6.34 -1.43 1.85
CA THR A 22 -6.89 -0.38 2.71
C THR A 22 -7.64 -0.96 3.89
N SER A 23 -8.29 -2.11 3.70
CA SER A 23 -8.97 -2.78 4.79
C SER A 23 -7.99 -3.20 5.88
N GLN A 24 -6.85 -3.73 5.49
CA GLN A 24 -5.83 -4.14 6.46
C GLN A 24 -5.23 -2.96 7.21
N LEU A 25 -5.14 -1.81 6.56
CA LEU A 25 -4.58 -0.62 7.18
C LEU A 25 -5.60 0.20 7.96
N GLY A 26 -6.88 -0.09 7.75
CA GLY A 26 -7.93 0.66 8.42
C GLY A 26 -8.16 2.04 7.84
N ILE A 27 -7.81 2.25 6.57
CA ILE A 27 -8.07 3.53 5.90
C ILE A 27 -9.02 3.31 4.74
N LYS A 28 -9.62 4.41 4.27
CA LYS A 28 -10.57 4.33 3.17
C LYS A 28 -9.85 4.35 1.83
N PRO A 29 -10.35 3.61 0.83
CA PRO A 29 -9.74 3.64 -0.50
C PRO A 29 -9.64 5.04 -1.08
N ALA A 30 -10.61 5.91 -0.80
CA ALA A 30 -10.59 7.29 -1.30
C ALA A 30 -9.38 8.06 -0.76
N VAL A 31 -9.00 7.81 0.48
CA VAL A 31 -7.83 8.45 1.09
C VAL A 31 -6.56 8.00 0.38
N LEU A 32 -6.45 6.72 0.12
CA LEU A 32 -5.28 6.19 -0.58
C LEU A 32 -5.19 6.75 -1.99
N GLN A 33 -6.33 6.86 -2.67
CA GLN A 33 -6.38 7.45 -4.01
C GLN A 33 -5.91 8.90 -3.99
N ARG A 34 -6.31 9.65 -2.97
CA ARG A 34 -5.87 11.03 -2.82
C ARG A 34 -4.35 11.11 -2.69
N TYR A 35 -3.77 10.23 -1.89
CA TYR A 35 -2.31 10.21 -1.74
C TYR A 35 -1.64 9.87 -3.06
N HIS A 36 -2.19 8.92 -3.79
CA HIS A 36 -1.64 8.56 -5.09
C HIS A 36 -1.65 9.74 -6.06
N ASN A 37 -2.70 10.54 -6.03
CA ASN A 37 -2.85 11.68 -6.95
C ASN A 37 -2.04 12.90 -6.54
N SER A 38 -1.97 13.18 -5.24
CA SER A 38 -1.48 14.47 -4.76
C SER A 38 -0.33 14.37 -3.77
N ASN A 39 -0.11 13.23 -3.16
CA ASN A 39 0.92 13.11 -2.11
C ASN A 39 1.58 11.75 -2.17
N ARG A 40 2.40 11.57 -3.19
CA ARG A 40 3.09 10.30 -3.41
C ARG A 40 4.06 9.94 -2.31
N VAL A 41 4.60 10.95 -1.65
CA VAL A 41 5.51 10.72 -0.53
C VAL A 41 4.78 9.96 0.58
N MET A 42 3.55 10.39 0.90
CA MET A 42 2.76 9.71 1.91
C MET A 42 2.41 8.29 1.47
N LEU A 43 2.06 8.11 0.20
CA LEU A 43 1.78 6.78 -0.32
C LEU A 43 3.01 5.87 -0.19
N ASN A 44 4.20 6.39 -0.49
CA ASN A 44 5.42 5.62 -0.37
C ASN A 44 5.69 5.22 1.08
N ILE A 45 5.41 6.12 2.01
CA ILE A 45 5.58 5.83 3.44
C ILE A 45 4.65 4.71 3.88
N ILE A 46 3.40 4.76 3.43
CA ILE A 46 2.42 3.73 3.77
C ILE A 46 2.84 2.38 3.22
N LEU A 47 3.30 2.33 1.98
CA LEU A 47 3.75 1.09 1.38
C LEU A 47 4.99 0.55 2.07
N ALA A 48 5.93 1.41 2.42
CA ALA A 48 7.13 1.00 3.13
C ALA A 48 6.77 0.43 4.50
N GLY A 49 5.83 1.07 5.20
CA GLY A 49 5.37 0.59 6.50
C GLY A 49 4.71 -0.78 6.40
N TYR A 50 3.94 -0.99 5.36
CA TYR A 50 3.31 -2.29 5.13
C TYR A 50 4.36 -3.38 4.93
N ARG A 51 5.38 -3.10 4.13
CA ARG A 51 6.44 -4.08 3.89
C ARG A 51 7.16 -4.46 5.18
N VAL A 52 7.45 -3.47 6.00
CA VAL A 52 8.11 -3.72 7.27
C VAL A 52 7.22 -4.59 8.16
N LYS A 53 5.94 -4.30 8.21
CA LYS A 53 5.00 -5.07 9.02
C LYS A 53 4.95 -6.52 8.59
N VAL A 54 4.81 -6.76 7.28
CA VAL A 54 4.74 -8.12 6.76
C VAL A 54 6.04 -8.86 7.01
N ARG A 55 7.16 -8.20 6.75
CA ARG A 55 8.46 -8.80 6.96
C ARG A 55 8.71 -9.13 8.42
N GLY A 56 8.27 -8.24 9.31
CA GLY A 56 8.38 -8.47 10.74
C GLY A 56 7.59 -9.65 11.21
N GLU A 57 6.39 -9.84 10.68
CA GLU A 57 5.57 -10.98 11.03
C GLU A 57 6.20 -12.30 10.59
N VAL A 58 6.93 -12.26 9.50
CA VAL A 58 7.62 -13.46 8.99
C VAL A 58 8.90 -13.72 9.77
N ILE A 59 9.62 -12.68 10.14
CA ILE A 59 10.96 -12.79 10.75
C ILE A 59 10.91 -13.14 12.22
N TYR A 60 9.84 -12.80 12.92
CA TYR A 60 9.74 -13.09 14.35
C TYR A 60 8.98 -14.39 14.58
N PRO A 61 9.69 -15.47 14.64
CA PRO A 61 9.06 -16.80 14.71
C PRO A 61 8.50 -17.14 16.08
N ASN A 62 8.99 -16.54 17.11
CA ASN A 62 8.50 -16.94 18.43
C ASN A 62 7.16 -16.37 18.76
#